data_8286f26dcbe8850e477adb50e08660e2
#
_entry.id   8286f26dcbe8850e477adb50e08660e2
#
_cell.length_a   1.000
_cell.length_b   1.000
_cell.length_c   1.000
_cell.angle_alpha   90.00
_cell.angle_beta   90.00
_cell.angle_gamma   90.00
#
_symmetry.space_group_name_H-M   'P 1'
#
loop_
_entity.id
_entity.type
_entity.pdbx_description
1 polymer ?
#
loop_
_entity_poly.entity_id
_entity_poly.type
_entity_poly.pdbx_seq_one_letter_code
_entity_poly.pdbx_strand_id
1 'polypeptide(L)'
;MRQQKHLPQENRFAGQRKHQSQENRFAAADKTDEEGNAAMKVWDLHCDTLSELRYAENSGHPVSFEENGLMMDLKRMKEGDYLLQCFGCFVNLGRKNENPLKACMEMIDIFYRMLDKYPELMQIKTPQDIRELKSSGKIGAMLTVEEGAVCLDDVRVLRDLYRLGVRMMTLTWNYDNGLAHPNTPISTESRNSDCGQKAGSAGDPNSNTAGGQGSSFAAVQKTEEWPMRGNEQGLTSKGIEFVEEMNRLHMIIDVSHLSDGGFRDVARYSKMPFAASHSDCRALTGHARNLTDEMIRTMAERGGLIGLNYCAQFLDPDPDRTAVKSRIIDMTRHARHMFDVGGEDILALGSDFDGIDGDLEIKGAQDMPLLADGLRKAGFTQRQVDKIFHANAERFFGENL
;
A
#
# COMPACT_ATOMS: atom_id res chain seq x y z
N MET A 1 -28.75 -79.71 -20.37
CA MET A 1 -28.59 -80.08 -18.95
C MET A 1 -28.50 -78.80 -18.16
N ARG A 2 -29.59 -78.22 -17.60
CA ARG A 2 -30.04 -78.39 -16.20
C ARG A 2 -28.89 -78.08 -15.25
N GLN A 3 -28.92 -77.05 -14.35
CA GLN A 3 -29.92 -76.60 -13.34
C GLN A 3 -29.51 -75.18 -12.92
N GLN A 4 -30.27 -74.17 -12.85
CA GLN A 4 -31.25 -73.68 -11.87
C GLN A 4 -30.85 -73.74 -10.38
N LYS A 5 -30.99 -72.57 -9.76
CA LYS A 5 -31.43 -72.23 -8.38
C LYS A 5 -30.30 -71.54 -7.56
N HIS A 6 -30.44 -70.51 -6.79
CA HIS A 6 -31.63 -69.89 -6.14
C HIS A 6 -31.22 -68.52 -5.64
N LEU A 7 -32.10 -67.51 -5.75
CA LEU A 7 -32.17 -66.33 -4.89
C LEU A 7 -32.79 -66.73 -3.54
N PRO A 8 -32.48 -66.01 -2.45
CA PRO A 8 -33.54 -65.36 -1.71
C PRO A 8 -33.24 -63.91 -1.32
N GLN A 9 -34.21 -63.05 -1.60
CA GLN A 9 -35.04 -62.23 -0.72
C GLN A 9 -34.37 -61.21 0.22
N GLU A 10 -34.77 -60.00 -0.10
CA GLU A 10 -35.06 -58.80 0.68
C GLU A 10 -34.86 -58.84 2.19
N ASN A 11 -34.14 -57.81 2.67
CA ASN A 11 -34.59 -57.13 3.89
C ASN A 11 -34.39 -55.62 3.78
N ARG A 12 -35.52 -54.90 3.77
CA ARG A 12 -35.64 -53.47 3.95
C ARG A 12 -35.21 -53.10 5.37
N PHE A 13 -34.22 -52.20 5.47
CA PHE A 13 -34.13 -51.31 6.61
C PHE A 13 -33.89 -49.90 6.13
N ALA A 14 -34.95 -49.10 6.21
CA ALA A 14 -34.89 -47.65 6.12
C ALA A 14 -34.09 -47.08 7.28
N GLY A 15 -32.95 -46.55 7.04
CA GLY A 15 -32.15 -45.75 7.97
C GLY A 15 -31.92 -44.38 7.41
N GLN A 16 -32.75 -43.43 7.81
CA GLN A 16 -32.56 -42.01 7.57
C GLN A 16 -31.21 -41.61 8.15
N ARG A 17 -30.23 -41.37 7.31
CA ARG A 17 -29.05 -40.62 7.69
C ARG A 17 -29.39 -39.13 7.52
N LYS A 18 -29.64 -38.47 8.62
CA LYS A 18 -29.65 -37.03 8.75
C LYS A 18 -28.26 -36.53 8.35
N HIS A 19 -28.17 -35.77 7.26
CA HIS A 19 -27.08 -34.87 7.00
C HIS A 19 -27.12 -33.75 8.05
N GLN A 20 -26.33 -33.89 9.10
CA GLN A 20 -25.96 -32.77 9.97
C GLN A 20 -24.77 -32.09 9.31
N SER A 21 -25.03 -31.04 8.58
CA SER A 21 -24.05 -30.03 8.23
C SER A 21 -23.59 -29.39 9.55
N GLN A 22 -22.41 -29.74 10.03
CA GLN A 22 -21.72 -28.99 11.06
C GLN A 22 -21.23 -27.66 10.42
N GLU A 23 -22.05 -26.65 10.50
CA GLU A 23 -21.61 -25.27 10.47
C GLU A 23 -20.78 -25.02 11.74
N ASN A 24 -19.46 -25.17 11.63
CA ASN A 24 -18.54 -24.65 12.62
C ASN A 24 -18.58 -23.12 12.55
N ARG A 25 -19.45 -22.52 13.35
CA ARG A 25 -19.41 -21.11 13.70
C ARG A 25 -18.21 -20.92 14.64
N PHE A 26 -17.09 -20.51 14.09
CA PHE A 26 -16.07 -19.80 14.85
C PHE A 26 -16.57 -18.36 15.02
N ALA A 27 -17.33 -18.12 16.07
CA ALA A 27 -17.57 -16.79 16.57
C ALA A 27 -16.26 -16.32 17.23
N ALA A 28 -15.42 -15.57 16.51
CA ALA A 28 -14.47 -14.68 17.14
C ALA A 28 -15.30 -13.69 17.96
N ALA A 29 -15.03 -13.59 19.26
CA ALA A 29 -15.67 -12.60 20.10
C ALA A 29 -15.21 -11.21 19.60
N ASP A 30 -16.10 -10.51 18.91
CA ASP A 30 -15.95 -9.11 18.56
C ASP A 30 -15.78 -8.33 19.87
N LYS A 31 -14.59 -7.76 20.07
CA LYS A 31 -14.39 -6.77 21.12
C LYS A 31 -15.08 -5.49 20.65
N THR A 32 -16.19 -5.17 21.26
CA THR A 32 -16.82 -3.86 21.11
C THR A 32 -16.12 -2.85 22.03
N ASP A 33 -16.00 -1.59 21.59
CA ASP A 33 -15.62 -0.47 22.45
C ASP A 33 -16.70 -0.20 23.51
N GLU A 34 -16.44 0.72 24.45
CA GLU A 34 -17.38 1.06 25.54
C GLU A 34 -18.74 1.62 25.05
N GLU A 35 -18.85 1.96 23.75
CA GLU A 35 -20.09 2.42 23.09
C GLU A 35 -20.78 1.32 22.26
N GLY A 36 -20.24 0.09 22.22
CA GLY A 36 -20.83 -1.04 21.48
C GLY A 36 -20.49 -1.08 19.99
N ASN A 37 -19.54 -0.25 19.52
CA ASN A 37 -19.00 -0.32 18.17
C ASN A 37 -17.96 -1.44 18.05
N ALA A 38 -17.95 -2.15 16.93
CA ALA A 38 -16.87 -3.08 16.62
C ALA A 38 -15.55 -2.30 16.55
N ALA A 39 -14.49 -2.84 17.17
CA ALA A 39 -13.15 -2.23 17.11
C ALA A 39 -12.75 -2.01 15.65
N MET A 40 -12.43 -0.77 15.29
CA MET A 40 -11.98 -0.42 13.94
C MET A 40 -10.58 -0.98 13.74
N LYS A 41 -10.35 -1.71 12.66
CA LYS A 41 -9.02 -2.23 12.30
C LYS A 41 -8.49 -1.51 11.07
N VAL A 42 -7.21 -1.15 11.06
CA VAL A 42 -6.57 -0.47 9.94
C VAL A 42 -5.61 -1.40 9.23
N TRP A 43 -5.81 -1.59 7.94
CA TRP A 43 -4.83 -2.20 7.03
C TRP A 43 -4.45 -1.17 5.96
N ASP A 44 -3.23 -0.65 6.05
CA ASP A 44 -2.73 0.40 5.18
C ASP A 44 -1.69 -0.17 4.20
N LEU A 45 -1.85 0.15 2.92
CA LEU A 45 -1.10 -0.47 1.83
C LEU A 45 0.27 0.18 1.57
N HIS A 46 0.52 1.39 2.11
CA HIS A 46 1.79 2.07 1.83
C HIS A 46 2.18 3.10 2.88
N CYS A 47 3.47 3.06 3.26
CA CYS A 47 4.15 4.15 3.96
C CYS A 47 5.65 4.12 3.66
N ASP A 48 6.33 5.28 3.78
CA ASP A 48 7.77 5.46 3.54
C ASP A 48 8.63 5.50 4.80
N THR A 49 8.08 5.07 5.92
CA THR A 49 8.74 5.11 7.23
C THR A 49 10.13 4.48 7.23
N LEU A 50 10.34 3.36 6.50
CA LEU A 50 11.66 2.73 6.41
C LEU A 50 12.70 3.65 5.78
N SER A 51 12.31 4.46 4.80
CA SER A 51 13.19 5.42 4.14
C SER A 51 13.60 6.53 5.11
N GLU A 52 12.66 7.06 5.88
CA GLU A 52 12.93 8.10 6.88
C GLU A 52 13.81 7.57 8.02
N LEU A 53 13.57 6.36 8.51
CA LEU A 53 14.43 5.70 9.51
C LEU A 53 15.87 5.52 8.98
N ARG A 54 16.00 5.09 7.71
CA ARG A 54 17.29 4.95 7.03
C ARG A 54 18.02 6.29 6.91
N TYR A 55 17.32 7.36 6.53
CA TYR A 55 17.92 8.68 6.43
C TYR A 55 18.37 9.22 7.75
N ALA A 56 17.60 9.00 8.79
CA ALA A 56 17.96 9.36 10.16
C ALA A 56 19.24 8.62 10.61
N GLU A 57 19.33 7.31 10.37
CA GLU A 57 20.55 6.53 10.68
C GLU A 57 21.77 7.03 9.91
N ASN A 58 21.65 7.19 8.59
CA ASN A 58 22.75 7.59 7.72
C ASN A 58 23.23 9.04 7.99
N SER A 59 22.38 9.89 8.55
CA SER A 59 22.73 11.25 9.00
C SER A 59 23.34 11.29 10.38
N GLY A 60 23.43 10.15 11.08
CA GLY A 60 23.97 10.06 12.46
C GLY A 60 22.97 10.45 13.55
N HIS A 61 21.68 10.56 13.22
CA HIS A 61 20.59 10.92 14.15
C HIS A 61 19.48 9.87 14.14
N PRO A 62 19.79 8.59 14.49
CA PRO A 62 18.80 7.52 14.43
C PRO A 62 17.59 7.83 15.33
N VAL A 63 16.40 7.54 14.82
CA VAL A 63 15.14 7.69 15.56
C VAL A 63 14.56 6.32 15.91
N SER A 64 13.80 6.24 17.01
CA SER A 64 13.15 5.01 17.43
C SER A 64 11.85 4.79 16.65
N PHE A 65 11.55 3.54 16.29
CA PHE A 65 10.21 3.19 15.78
C PHE A 65 9.16 3.06 16.88
N GLU A 66 9.55 3.03 18.16
CA GLU A 66 8.59 2.95 19.27
C GLU A 66 7.76 4.23 19.42
N GLU A 67 8.44 5.38 19.39
CA GLU A 67 7.87 6.72 19.40
C GLU A 67 8.86 7.68 18.74
N ASN A 68 8.40 8.49 17.78
CA ASN A 68 9.24 9.41 17.02
C ASN A 68 8.47 10.66 16.57
N GLY A 69 9.11 11.49 15.76
CA GLY A 69 8.50 12.70 15.18
C GLY A 69 7.91 12.51 13.79
N LEU A 70 7.89 11.28 13.24
CA LEU A 70 7.34 10.95 11.93
C LEU A 70 5.80 10.78 12.00
N MET A 71 5.17 10.45 10.88
CA MET A 71 3.72 10.19 10.83
C MET A 71 3.38 8.79 11.34
N MET A 72 4.36 7.86 11.30
CA MET A 72 4.20 6.46 11.65
C MET A 72 5.20 6.03 12.73
N ASP A 73 4.73 5.42 13.80
CA ASP A 73 5.49 4.70 14.81
C ASP A 73 4.59 3.67 15.53
N LEU A 74 5.18 2.81 16.35
CA LEU A 74 4.46 1.73 17.02
C LEU A 74 3.37 2.23 17.97
N LYS A 75 3.63 3.36 18.66
CA LYS A 75 2.65 3.98 19.56
C LYS A 75 1.44 4.49 18.78
N ARG A 76 1.65 5.26 17.70
CA ARG A 76 0.58 5.76 16.83
C ARG A 76 -0.19 4.65 16.14
N MET A 77 0.50 3.57 15.71
CA MET A 77 -0.17 2.39 15.14
C MET A 77 -1.12 1.74 16.15
N LYS A 78 -0.73 1.65 17.44
CA LYS A 78 -1.61 1.14 18.51
C LYS A 78 -2.79 2.08 18.75
N GLU A 79 -2.57 3.40 18.78
CA GLU A 79 -3.62 4.41 18.94
C GLU A 79 -4.61 4.42 17.77
N GLY A 80 -4.13 4.19 16.53
CA GLY A 80 -4.93 4.08 15.31
C GLY A 80 -5.57 2.72 15.07
N ASP A 81 -5.41 1.74 15.99
CA ASP A 81 -5.91 0.36 15.91
C ASP A 81 -5.47 -0.39 14.65
N TYR A 82 -4.18 -0.29 14.32
CA TYR A 82 -3.62 -0.96 13.15
C TYR A 82 -3.67 -2.49 13.27
N LEU A 83 -4.23 -3.13 12.25
CA LEU A 83 -4.14 -4.56 12.00
C LEU A 83 -2.86 -4.90 11.24
N LEU A 84 -2.58 -4.12 10.17
CA LEU A 84 -1.40 -4.32 9.32
C LEU A 84 -0.96 -3.04 8.63
N GLN A 85 0.37 -2.87 8.49
CA GLN A 85 1.02 -1.87 7.66
C GLN A 85 1.89 -2.52 6.58
N CYS A 86 1.77 -2.07 5.34
CA CYS A 86 2.73 -2.35 4.29
C CYS A 86 3.84 -1.28 4.32
N PHE A 87 5.07 -1.71 4.60
CA PHE A 87 6.24 -0.85 4.72
C PHE A 87 7.02 -0.82 3.41
N GLY A 88 7.06 0.33 2.75
CA GLY A 88 7.77 0.54 1.50
C GLY A 88 9.27 0.71 1.69
N CYS A 89 10.06 -0.05 0.93
CA CYS A 89 11.46 0.28 0.68
C CYS A 89 11.50 1.25 -0.50
N PHE A 90 11.31 2.54 -0.23
CA PHE A 90 11.34 3.58 -1.25
C PHE A 90 12.77 3.98 -1.59
N VAL A 91 13.08 4.09 -2.89
CA VAL A 91 14.38 4.52 -3.39
C VAL A 91 14.24 5.61 -4.44
N ASN A 92 14.76 6.79 -4.14
CA ASN A 92 14.80 7.91 -5.08
C ASN A 92 16.04 7.83 -5.99
N LEU A 93 15.85 7.48 -7.27
CA LEU A 93 16.93 7.39 -8.26
C LEU A 93 17.63 8.73 -8.58
N GLY A 94 17.04 9.85 -8.20
CA GLY A 94 17.64 11.19 -8.35
C GLY A 94 18.80 11.44 -7.40
N ARG A 95 18.98 10.63 -6.37
CA ARG A 95 20.07 10.78 -5.40
C ARG A 95 21.41 10.37 -6.02
N LYS A 96 22.33 11.34 -6.12
CA LYS A 96 23.68 11.09 -6.68
C LYS A 96 24.45 10.11 -5.81
N ASN A 97 25.15 9.18 -6.48
CA ASN A 97 26.04 8.19 -5.85
C ASN A 97 25.32 7.19 -4.93
N GLU A 98 24.01 7.12 -4.92
CA GLU A 98 23.27 6.08 -4.20
C GLU A 98 23.11 4.85 -5.10
N ASN A 99 23.47 3.66 -4.57
CA ASN A 99 23.17 2.40 -5.24
C ASN A 99 21.77 1.96 -4.82
N PRO A 100 20.80 1.83 -5.73
CA PRO A 100 19.41 1.55 -5.38
C PRO A 100 19.23 0.20 -4.66
N LEU A 101 19.94 -0.85 -5.07
CA LEU A 101 19.88 -2.14 -4.40
C LEU A 101 20.43 -2.04 -2.97
N LYS A 102 21.56 -1.33 -2.77
CA LYS A 102 22.13 -1.15 -1.44
C LYS A 102 21.16 -0.40 -0.54
N ALA A 103 20.52 0.66 -1.02
CA ALA A 103 19.53 1.44 -0.27
C ALA A 103 18.34 0.56 0.16
N CYS A 104 17.82 -0.25 -0.74
CA CYS A 104 16.77 -1.21 -0.46
C CYS A 104 17.19 -2.23 0.61
N MET A 105 18.40 -2.78 0.51
CA MET A 105 18.92 -3.76 1.48
C MET A 105 19.12 -3.15 2.88
N GLU A 106 19.51 -1.89 2.98
CA GLU A 106 19.61 -1.18 4.26
C GLU A 106 18.22 -1.03 4.91
N MET A 107 17.16 -0.74 4.13
CA MET A 107 15.79 -0.67 4.63
C MET A 107 15.24 -2.05 5.04
N ILE A 108 15.57 -3.09 4.30
CA ILE A 108 15.22 -4.48 4.67
C ILE A 108 15.88 -4.84 6.02
N ASP A 109 17.14 -4.45 6.25
CA ASP A 109 17.82 -4.65 7.54
C ASP A 109 17.10 -3.90 8.67
N ILE A 110 16.72 -2.63 8.46
CA ILE A 110 15.91 -1.87 9.42
C ILE A 110 14.61 -2.58 9.74
N PHE A 111 13.89 -3.05 8.73
CA PHE A 111 12.63 -3.79 8.90
C PHE A 111 12.80 -5.03 9.78
N TYR A 112 13.84 -5.83 9.56
CA TYR A 112 14.10 -7.02 10.38
C TYR A 112 14.53 -6.65 11.79
N ARG A 113 15.35 -5.61 11.97
CA ARG A 113 15.69 -5.10 13.31
C ARG A 113 14.46 -4.59 14.08
N MET A 114 13.47 -4.01 13.37
CA MET A 114 12.19 -3.63 13.99
C MET A 114 11.42 -4.89 14.45
N LEU A 115 11.32 -5.93 13.64
CA LEU A 115 10.67 -7.19 14.02
C LEU A 115 11.34 -7.86 15.21
N ASP A 116 12.68 -7.86 15.27
CA ASP A 116 13.44 -8.44 16.37
C ASP A 116 13.26 -7.66 17.68
N LYS A 117 13.15 -6.34 17.59
CA LYS A 117 13.06 -5.45 18.75
C LYS A 117 11.64 -5.34 19.31
N TYR A 118 10.61 -5.38 18.46
CA TYR A 118 9.23 -5.11 18.84
C TYR A 118 8.37 -6.39 18.69
N PRO A 119 8.17 -7.15 19.79
CA PRO A 119 7.40 -8.41 19.75
C PRO A 119 5.91 -8.22 19.41
N GLU A 120 5.43 -6.99 19.44
CA GLU A 120 4.08 -6.61 18.99
C GLU A 120 3.92 -6.68 17.47
N LEU A 121 5.01 -6.67 16.71
CA LEU A 121 4.98 -6.81 15.26
C LEU A 121 5.02 -8.29 14.86
N MET A 122 4.38 -8.59 13.73
CA MET A 122 4.39 -9.91 13.08
C MET A 122 4.60 -9.75 11.60
N GLN A 123 5.66 -10.36 11.05
CA GLN A 123 5.89 -10.35 9.61
C GLN A 123 4.82 -11.12 8.87
N ILE A 124 4.29 -10.52 7.79
CA ILE A 124 3.27 -11.13 6.91
C ILE A 124 3.88 -11.42 5.54
N LYS A 125 3.88 -12.70 5.15
CA LYS A 125 4.41 -13.20 3.87
C LYS A 125 3.48 -14.18 3.17
N THR A 126 2.53 -14.74 3.87
CA THR A 126 1.65 -15.79 3.35
C THR A 126 0.22 -15.59 3.81
N PRO A 127 -0.78 -16.19 3.13
CA PRO A 127 -2.15 -16.19 3.60
C PRO A 127 -2.32 -16.83 4.99
N GLN A 128 -1.41 -17.74 5.38
CA GLN A 128 -1.43 -18.33 6.72
C GLN A 128 -1.07 -17.30 7.79
N ASP A 129 -0.04 -16.45 7.53
CA ASP A 129 0.35 -15.38 8.45
C ASP A 129 -0.82 -14.41 8.69
N ILE A 130 -1.62 -14.10 7.65
CA ILE A 130 -2.82 -13.25 7.76
C ILE A 130 -3.86 -13.89 8.69
N ARG A 131 -4.08 -15.20 8.56
CA ARG A 131 -5.01 -15.92 9.44
C ARG A 131 -4.54 -15.94 10.90
N GLU A 132 -3.25 -16.13 11.12
CA GLU A 132 -2.61 -16.14 12.45
C GLU A 132 -2.63 -14.75 13.09
N LEU A 133 -2.42 -13.69 12.29
CA LEU A 133 -2.45 -12.31 12.75
C LEU A 133 -3.74 -11.97 13.49
N LYS A 134 -4.90 -12.39 12.97
CA LYS A 134 -6.23 -12.10 13.53
C LYS A 134 -6.39 -12.58 14.99
N SER A 135 -5.72 -13.64 15.37
CA SER A 135 -5.78 -14.20 16.73
C SER A 135 -4.56 -13.89 17.60
N SER A 136 -3.52 -13.28 17.01
CA SER A 136 -2.24 -13.06 17.68
C SER A 136 -2.26 -11.86 18.64
N GLY A 137 -3.15 -10.88 18.43
CA GLY A 137 -3.13 -9.58 19.12
C GLY A 137 -1.96 -8.70 18.71
N LYS A 138 -1.24 -9.06 17.65
CA LYS A 138 -0.11 -8.31 17.09
C LYS A 138 -0.53 -7.40 15.95
N ILE A 139 0.38 -6.55 15.50
CA ILE A 139 0.25 -5.74 14.30
C ILE A 139 1.07 -6.38 13.19
N GLY A 140 0.45 -6.63 12.05
CA GLY A 140 1.12 -7.16 10.87
C GLY A 140 2.06 -6.14 10.24
N ALA A 141 3.22 -6.61 9.80
CA ALA A 141 4.18 -5.84 9.03
C ALA A 141 4.48 -6.59 7.72
N MET A 142 4.13 -5.98 6.59
CA MET A 142 4.41 -6.52 5.25
C MET A 142 5.48 -5.67 4.58
N LEU A 143 6.52 -6.32 4.08
CA LEU A 143 7.60 -5.65 3.36
C LEU A 143 7.24 -5.47 1.89
N THR A 144 7.35 -4.24 1.40
CA THR A 144 7.11 -3.88 0.00
C THR A 144 8.29 -3.10 -0.57
N VAL A 145 8.33 -2.91 -1.88
CA VAL A 145 9.37 -2.12 -2.56
C VAL A 145 8.71 -1.09 -3.45
N GLU A 146 9.16 0.16 -3.35
CA GLU A 146 8.81 1.23 -4.26
C GLU A 146 10.05 1.69 -5.02
N GLU A 147 10.09 1.43 -6.29
CA GLU A 147 11.12 1.57 -7.31
C GLU A 147 11.76 0.24 -7.75
N GLY A 148 11.26 -0.29 -8.86
CA GLY A 148 11.73 -1.56 -9.42
C GLY A 148 13.19 -1.57 -9.88
N ALA A 149 13.82 -0.42 -10.12
CA ALA A 149 15.25 -0.34 -10.47
C ALA A 149 16.18 -0.90 -9.39
N VAL A 150 15.70 -1.12 -8.16
CA VAL A 150 16.46 -1.84 -7.11
C VAL A 150 16.84 -3.25 -7.56
N CYS A 151 16.10 -3.82 -8.50
CA CYS A 151 16.38 -5.14 -9.08
C CYS A 151 17.51 -5.12 -10.12
N LEU A 152 18.05 -3.97 -10.52
CA LEU A 152 19.11 -3.83 -11.52
C LEU A 152 18.75 -4.57 -12.83
N ASP A 153 17.48 -4.52 -13.25
CA ASP A 153 16.91 -5.19 -14.42
C ASP A 153 17.12 -6.73 -14.45
N ASP A 154 17.32 -7.33 -13.27
CA ASP A 154 17.62 -8.75 -13.13
C ASP A 154 16.56 -9.46 -12.27
N VAL A 155 15.80 -10.37 -12.89
CA VAL A 155 14.77 -11.18 -12.20
C VAL A 155 15.36 -12.09 -11.10
N ARG A 156 16.68 -12.35 -11.08
CA ARG A 156 17.33 -13.08 -9.99
C ARG A 156 17.31 -12.26 -8.72
N VAL A 157 17.55 -10.95 -8.81
CA VAL A 157 17.45 -10.02 -7.68
C VAL A 157 15.99 -9.92 -7.20
N LEU A 158 15.01 -9.85 -8.10
CA LEU A 158 13.58 -9.92 -7.75
C LEU A 158 13.26 -11.17 -6.91
N ARG A 159 13.78 -12.35 -7.34
CA ARG A 159 13.60 -13.60 -6.58
C ARG A 159 14.25 -13.56 -5.20
N ASP A 160 15.39 -12.91 -5.07
CA ASP A 160 16.07 -12.76 -3.78
C ASP A 160 15.31 -11.79 -2.86
N LEU A 161 14.77 -10.69 -3.39
CA LEU A 161 13.86 -9.81 -2.62
C LEU A 161 12.61 -10.56 -2.14
N TYR A 162 12.01 -11.42 -2.99
CA TYR A 162 10.90 -12.26 -2.56
C TYR A 162 11.29 -13.22 -1.43
N ARG A 163 12.48 -13.86 -1.48
CA ARG A 163 13.00 -14.72 -0.41
C ARG A 163 13.24 -13.92 0.89
N LEU A 164 13.65 -12.66 0.76
CA LEU A 164 13.80 -11.72 1.88
C LEU A 164 12.47 -11.19 2.41
N GLY A 165 11.34 -11.60 1.84
CA GLY A 165 10.01 -11.31 2.38
C GLY A 165 9.24 -10.20 1.69
N VAL A 166 9.75 -9.60 0.62
CA VAL A 166 9.00 -8.64 -0.20
C VAL A 166 7.77 -9.32 -0.82
N ARG A 167 6.59 -8.69 -0.73
CA ARG A 167 5.33 -9.24 -1.23
C ARG A 167 4.59 -8.36 -2.21
N MET A 168 4.98 -7.10 -2.33
CA MET A 168 4.44 -6.17 -3.34
C MET A 168 5.57 -5.30 -3.86
N MET A 169 5.55 -4.94 -5.13
CA MET A 169 6.55 -4.06 -5.73
C MET A 169 5.96 -3.14 -6.78
N THR A 170 6.28 -1.85 -6.69
CA THR A 170 6.03 -0.82 -7.70
C THR A 170 7.13 -0.90 -8.78
N LEU A 171 6.73 -0.98 -10.06
CA LEU A 171 7.70 -1.18 -11.15
C LEU A 171 8.58 0.04 -11.42
N THR A 172 8.08 1.24 -11.14
CA THR A 172 8.81 2.51 -11.23
C THR A 172 8.20 3.54 -10.30
N TRP A 173 9.00 4.46 -9.78
CA TRP A 173 8.52 5.65 -9.09
C TRP A 173 8.35 6.80 -10.10
N ASN A 174 9.12 7.89 -9.99
CA ASN A 174 9.01 9.07 -10.88
C ASN A 174 10.18 9.22 -11.86
N TYR A 175 10.93 8.15 -12.12
CA TYR A 175 12.00 8.11 -13.12
C TYR A 175 11.81 6.96 -14.07
N ASP A 176 12.09 7.19 -15.35
CA ASP A 176 12.27 6.10 -16.29
C ASP A 176 13.37 5.16 -15.81
N ASN A 177 13.07 3.87 -15.81
CA ASN A 177 14.03 2.83 -15.46
C ASN A 177 14.02 1.69 -16.49
N GLY A 178 14.79 0.63 -16.25
CA GLY A 178 14.88 -0.50 -17.17
C GLY A 178 13.58 -1.31 -17.32
N LEU A 179 12.58 -1.09 -16.46
CA LEU A 179 11.33 -1.85 -16.44
C LEU A 179 10.15 -1.08 -17.02
N ALA A 180 10.02 0.20 -16.68
CA ALA A 180 8.80 0.95 -16.88
C ALA A 180 9.04 2.47 -16.98
N HIS A 181 7.97 3.17 -17.37
CA HIS A 181 7.87 4.62 -17.42
C HIS A 181 6.83 5.11 -16.43
N PRO A 182 7.08 6.20 -15.67
CA PRO A 182 6.12 6.77 -14.73
C PRO A 182 5.14 7.71 -15.41
N ASN A 183 4.02 8.02 -14.74
CA ASN A 183 3.08 9.07 -15.18
C ASN A 183 3.62 10.49 -14.97
N THR A 184 4.54 10.66 -14.03
CA THR A 184 5.13 11.95 -13.68
C THR A 184 6.66 11.89 -13.77
N PRO A 185 7.22 11.79 -15.01
CA PRO A 185 8.65 11.62 -15.15
C PRO A 185 9.41 12.88 -14.68
N ILE A 186 10.36 12.71 -13.76
CA ILE A 186 11.31 13.75 -13.39
C ILE A 186 12.41 13.75 -14.44
N SER A 187 12.64 14.92 -15.07
CA SER A 187 13.64 15.03 -16.12
C SER A 187 15.06 14.78 -15.60
N THR A 188 15.89 14.13 -16.42
CA THR A 188 17.31 13.90 -16.08
C THR A 188 18.11 15.20 -15.94
N GLU A 189 17.62 16.32 -16.48
CA GLU A 189 18.22 17.63 -16.33
C GLU A 189 17.99 18.20 -14.91
N SER A 190 16.85 17.92 -14.29
CA SER A 190 16.57 18.26 -12.90
C SER A 190 17.52 17.55 -11.92
N ARG A 191 18.08 16.38 -12.29
CA ARG A 191 19.10 15.68 -11.48
C ARG A 191 20.34 16.53 -11.20
N ASN A 192 20.60 17.58 -12.01
CA ASN A 192 21.78 18.42 -11.87
C ASN A 192 21.56 19.69 -11.04
N SER A 193 20.32 20.12 -10.82
CA SER A 193 19.97 21.36 -10.13
C SER A 193 19.83 21.22 -8.61
N ASP A 194 19.53 20.03 -8.11
CA ASP A 194 19.19 19.80 -6.70
C ASP A 194 20.39 19.46 -5.78
N CYS A 195 21.63 19.65 -6.26
CA CYS A 195 22.85 19.38 -5.50
C CYS A 195 23.49 20.65 -4.90
N GLY A 196 22.69 21.66 -4.61
CA GLY A 196 23.09 22.84 -3.85
C GLY A 196 22.86 22.65 -2.37
N GLN A 197 23.62 21.77 -1.70
CA GLN A 197 23.76 21.84 -0.26
C GLN A 197 24.29 23.22 0.13
N LYS A 198 23.43 24.08 0.65
CA LYS A 198 23.91 25.11 1.59
C LYS A 198 24.27 24.37 2.87
N ALA A 199 25.57 24.19 3.07
CA ALA A 199 26.12 23.91 4.38
C ALA A 199 25.53 24.95 5.34
N GLY A 200 24.67 24.49 6.25
CA GLY A 200 24.09 25.33 7.28
C GLY A 200 25.23 25.87 8.16
N SER A 201 25.40 27.17 8.17
CA SER A 201 26.15 27.88 9.20
C SER A 201 25.59 27.49 10.56
N ALA A 202 26.47 27.13 11.47
CA ALA A 202 26.16 26.83 12.87
C ALA A 202 25.25 27.95 13.44
N GLY A 203 24.00 27.63 13.68
CA GLY A 203 23.03 28.48 14.36
C GLY A 203 23.12 28.25 15.86
N ASP A 204 23.00 29.32 16.61
CA ASP A 204 22.96 29.51 18.05
C ASP A 204 22.13 28.42 18.77
N PRO A 205 22.64 27.77 19.84
CA PRO A 205 21.95 26.68 20.55
C PRO A 205 20.76 27.09 21.42
N ASN A 206 20.21 28.32 21.29
CA ASN A 206 19.18 28.84 22.20
C ASN A 206 17.84 29.27 21.54
N SER A 207 17.49 28.79 20.36
CA SER A 207 16.16 29.02 19.82
C SER A 207 15.28 27.76 19.97
N ASN A 208 14.44 27.75 20.99
CA ASN A 208 13.32 26.85 21.19
C ASN A 208 12.23 27.13 20.11
N THR A 209 12.35 26.56 18.94
CA THR A 209 11.22 26.41 17.99
C THR A 209 11.21 24.96 17.55
N ALA A 210 10.23 24.23 18.09
CA ALA A 210 9.82 22.92 17.58
C ALA A 210 9.24 23.12 16.16
N GLY A 211 10.15 23.14 15.17
CA GLY A 211 9.82 23.13 13.76
C GLY A 211 10.32 21.80 13.21
N GLY A 212 9.39 20.89 12.87
CA GLY A 212 9.71 19.66 12.17
C GLY A 212 10.55 19.99 10.95
N GLN A 213 11.68 19.29 10.79
CA GLN A 213 12.44 19.31 9.55
C GLN A 213 11.56 18.60 8.52
N GLY A 214 10.99 19.36 7.58
CA GLY A 214 10.20 18.85 6.49
C GLY A 214 10.96 17.75 5.75
N SER A 215 10.26 16.67 5.43
CA SER A 215 10.72 15.53 4.65
C SER A 215 11.48 16.03 3.41
N SER A 216 12.54 15.33 3.04
CA SER A 216 13.36 15.67 1.87
C SER A 216 12.59 15.65 0.53
N PHE A 217 11.33 15.23 0.55
CA PHE A 217 10.38 15.21 -0.56
C PHE A 217 9.92 16.61 -1.00
N ALA A 218 9.82 17.58 -0.10
CA ALA A 218 9.32 18.92 -0.40
C ALA A 218 10.17 19.69 -1.41
N ALA A 219 11.44 19.33 -1.60
CA ALA A 219 12.36 20.05 -2.46
C ALA A 219 12.19 19.74 -3.96
N VAL A 220 11.68 18.55 -4.30
CA VAL A 220 11.60 18.08 -5.71
C VAL A 220 10.34 18.57 -6.42
N GLN A 221 9.29 18.91 -5.69
CA GLN A 221 7.97 19.21 -6.29
C GLN A 221 7.70 20.69 -6.64
N LYS A 222 8.60 21.61 -6.39
CA LYS A 222 8.30 23.05 -6.45
C LYS A 222 8.34 23.73 -7.83
N THR A 223 8.66 23.08 -8.92
CA THR A 223 8.94 23.80 -10.21
C THR A 223 8.32 23.19 -11.47
N GLU A 224 7.59 22.10 -11.45
CA GLU A 224 7.04 21.51 -12.67
C GLU A 224 5.52 21.72 -12.77
N GLU A 225 5.04 22.10 -13.98
CA GLU A 225 3.63 22.10 -14.32
C GLU A 225 3.05 20.70 -14.04
N TRP A 226 2.01 20.63 -13.24
CA TRP A 226 1.34 19.38 -12.90
C TRP A 226 0.92 18.65 -14.16
N PRO A 227 1.40 17.42 -14.40
CA PRO A 227 1.00 16.68 -15.57
C PRO A 227 -0.49 16.28 -15.44
N MET A 228 -1.32 16.93 -16.26
CA MET A 228 -2.77 16.67 -16.33
C MET A 228 -3.09 15.44 -17.16
N ARG A 229 -2.16 14.92 -17.93
CA ARG A 229 -2.32 13.76 -18.81
C ARG A 229 -1.33 12.69 -18.42
N GLY A 230 -1.80 11.44 -18.45
CA GLY A 230 -0.94 10.29 -18.27
C GLY A 230 0.07 10.12 -19.40
N ASN A 231 1.17 9.47 -19.10
CA ASN A 231 2.19 9.07 -20.07
C ASN A 231 1.74 7.79 -20.79
N GLU A 232 1.80 7.76 -22.11
CA GLU A 232 1.36 6.64 -22.95
C GLU A 232 2.44 5.56 -23.17
N GLN A 233 3.66 5.77 -22.69
CA GLN A 233 4.73 4.78 -22.81
C GLN A 233 4.41 3.55 -21.94
N GLY A 234 4.51 2.36 -22.56
CA GLY A 234 4.23 1.07 -21.88
C GLY A 234 5.43 0.53 -21.09
N LEU A 235 5.31 -0.71 -20.68
CA LEU A 235 6.41 -1.45 -20.09
C LEU A 235 7.50 -1.73 -21.13
N THR A 236 8.74 -1.81 -20.67
CA THR A 236 9.82 -2.36 -21.50
C THR A 236 9.63 -3.88 -21.64
N SER A 237 10.39 -4.51 -22.54
CA SER A 237 10.42 -5.97 -22.63
C SER A 237 10.88 -6.61 -21.31
N LYS A 238 11.76 -5.94 -20.57
CA LYS A 238 12.21 -6.39 -19.26
C LYS A 238 11.10 -6.22 -18.21
N GLY A 239 10.32 -5.13 -18.26
CA GLY A 239 9.16 -4.94 -17.40
C GLY A 239 8.11 -6.03 -17.58
N ILE A 240 7.87 -6.47 -18.82
CA ILE A 240 6.97 -7.62 -19.10
C ILE A 240 7.52 -8.91 -18.48
N GLU A 241 8.82 -9.21 -18.61
CA GLU A 241 9.47 -10.33 -17.94
C GLU A 241 9.27 -10.29 -16.42
N PHE A 242 9.37 -9.08 -15.82
CA PHE A 242 9.13 -8.88 -14.38
C PHE A 242 7.69 -9.15 -14.01
N VAL A 243 6.71 -8.67 -14.76
CA VAL A 243 5.28 -8.95 -14.54
C VAL A 243 5.01 -10.46 -14.53
N GLU A 244 5.58 -11.20 -15.50
CA GLU A 244 5.43 -12.65 -15.56
C GLU A 244 6.07 -13.37 -14.37
N GLU A 245 7.25 -12.92 -13.95
CA GLU A 245 7.95 -13.51 -12.80
C GLU A 245 7.27 -13.17 -11.48
N MET A 246 6.77 -11.95 -11.30
CA MET A 246 5.98 -11.55 -10.12
C MET A 246 4.72 -12.41 -9.99
N ASN A 247 4.01 -12.66 -11.10
CA ASN A 247 2.86 -13.56 -11.11
C ASN A 247 3.27 -14.99 -10.68
N ARG A 248 4.39 -15.51 -11.20
CA ARG A 248 4.91 -16.84 -10.83
C ARG A 248 5.26 -16.95 -9.34
N LEU A 249 5.74 -15.86 -8.75
CA LEU A 249 6.12 -15.78 -7.34
C LEU A 249 4.95 -15.50 -6.41
N HIS A 250 3.76 -15.14 -6.93
CA HIS A 250 2.69 -14.55 -6.13
C HIS A 250 3.14 -13.27 -5.41
N MET A 251 3.95 -12.46 -6.09
CA MET A 251 4.29 -11.11 -5.65
C MET A 251 3.33 -10.13 -6.29
N ILE A 252 2.65 -9.33 -5.49
CA ILE A 252 1.67 -8.34 -5.97
C ILE A 252 2.38 -7.26 -6.79
N ILE A 253 1.85 -7.00 -8.00
CA ILE A 253 2.28 -5.88 -8.82
C ILE A 253 1.54 -4.64 -8.32
N ASP A 254 2.29 -3.58 -8.01
CA ASP A 254 1.75 -2.27 -7.67
C ASP A 254 1.86 -1.34 -8.88
N VAL A 255 0.73 -0.80 -9.32
CA VAL A 255 0.65 0.12 -10.46
C VAL A 255 0.66 1.60 -10.06
N SER A 256 0.82 1.89 -8.76
CA SER A 256 1.05 3.27 -8.32
C SER A 256 2.28 3.84 -9.03
N HIS A 257 2.26 5.12 -9.41
CA HIS A 257 3.26 5.82 -10.22
C HIS A 257 3.37 5.40 -11.70
N LEU A 258 2.90 4.20 -12.06
CA LEU A 258 3.06 3.66 -13.39
C LEU A 258 2.33 4.52 -14.44
N SER A 259 2.92 4.67 -15.59
CA SER A 259 2.32 5.35 -16.74
C SER A 259 0.98 4.73 -17.15
N ASP A 260 0.12 5.50 -17.82
CA ASP A 260 -1.14 4.98 -18.36
C ASP A 260 -0.88 3.83 -19.36
N GLY A 261 0.20 3.94 -20.17
CA GLY A 261 0.65 2.85 -21.04
C GLY A 261 1.09 1.62 -20.26
N GLY A 262 1.89 1.81 -19.21
CA GLY A 262 2.35 0.74 -18.34
C GLY A 262 1.20 0.05 -17.59
N PHE A 263 0.21 0.82 -17.11
CA PHE A 263 -1.00 0.25 -16.52
C PHE A 263 -1.73 -0.68 -17.50
N ARG A 264 -1.92 -0.24 -18.75
CA ARG A 264 -2.56 -1.10 -19.78
C ARG A 264 -1.76 -2.36 -20.07
N ASP A 265 -0.43 -2.27 -20.04
CA ASP A 265 0.43 -3.43 -20.22
C ASP A 265 0.34 -4.38 -19.02
N VAL A 266 0.36 -3.90 -17.77
CA VAL A 266 0.11 -4.74 -16.59
C VAL A 266 -1.26 -5.41 -16.70
N ALA A 267 -2.31 -4.66 -17.05
CA ALA A 267 -3.64 -5.21 -17.26
C ALA A 267 -3.68 -6.27 -18.37
N ARG A 268 -2.84 -6.17 -19.39
CA ARG A 268 -2.75 -7.13 -20.49
C ARG A 268 -1.94 -8.38 -20.14
N TYR A 269 -0.80 -8.21 -19.49
CA TYR A 269 0.17 -9.30 -19.30
C TYR A 269 0.05 -10.00 -17.96
N SER A 270 -0.44 -9.30 -16.91
CA SER A 270 -0.67 -9.96 -15.62
C SER A 270 -1.80 -10.98 -15.71
N LYS A 271 -1.56 -12.16 -15.14
CA LYS A 271 -2.55 -13.24 -14.99
C LYS A 271 -3.19 -13.23 -13.61
N MET A 272 -2.69 -12.40 -12.71
CA MET A 272 -3.19 -12.25 -11.35
C MET A 272 -3.77 -10.85 -11.13
N PRO A 273 -4.63 -10.67 -10.14
CA PRO A 273 -5.01 -9.35 -9.67
C PRO A 273 -3.77 -8.53 -9.28
N PHE A 274 -3.88 -7.21 -9.39
CA PHE A 274 -2.82 -6.28 -9.04
C PHE A 274 -3.38 -5.11 -8.21
N ALA A 275 -2.52 -4.39 -7.53
CA ALA A 275 -2.91 -3.28 -6.66
C ALA A 275 -2.43 -1.94 -7.22
N ALA A 276 -3.12 -0.85 -6.83
CA ALA A 276 -2.58 0.49 -6.76
C ALA A 276 -2.51 0.84 -5.27
N SER A 277 -1.33 0.70 -4.68
CA SER A 277 -1.18 0.78 -3.22
C SER A 277 -1.58 2.13 -2.65
N HIS A 278 -1.43 3.23 -3.43
CA HIS A 278 -1.72 4.60 -3.02
C HIS A 278 -2.05 5.48 -4.24
N SER A 279 -3.33 5.52 -4.64
CA SER A 279 -3.80 6.26 -5.84
C SER A 279 -5.22 6.77 -5.66
N ASP A 280 -5.55 7.90 -6.34
CA ASP A 280 -6.83 8.57 -6.26
C ASP A 280 -7.58 8.65 -7.60
N CYS A 281 -8.62 9.47 -7.71
CA CYS A 281 -9.49 9.56 -8.89
C CYS A 281 -9.13 10.76 -9.76
N ARG A 282 -8.72 10.51 -11.00
CA ARG A 282 -8.39 11.56 -11.98
C ARG A 282 -9.61 12.38 -12.39
N ALA A 283 -10.81 11.79 -12.32
CA ALA A 283 -12.06 12.49 -12.63
C ALA A 283 -12.39 13.61 -11.61
N LEU A 284 -11.90 13.50 -10.37
CA LEU A 284 -12.12 14.51 -9.33
C LEU A 284 -10.96 15.51 -9.26
N THR A 285 -9.74 15.02 -9.34
CA THR A 285 -8.53 15.84 -9.34
C THR A 285 -7.67 15.41 -10.52
N GLY A 286 -7.64 16.24 -11.57
CA GLY A 286 -7.03 15.96 -12.85
C GLY A 286 -5.50 15.89 -12.78
N HIS A 287 -4.95 15.00 -11.97
CA HIS A 287 -3.53 14.73 -11.85
C HIS A 287 -3.18 13.40 -12.52
N ALA A 288 -2.06 13.34 -13.28
CA ALA A 288 -1.66 12.13 -14.01
C ALA A 288 -1.41 10.92 -13.09
N ARG A 289 -1.02 11.18 -11.84
CA ARG A 289 -0.78 10.16 -10.81
C ARG A 289 -2.07 9.44 -10.39
N ASN A 290 -3.23 10.09 -10.58
CA ASN A 290 -4.55 9.54 -10.27
C ASN A 290 -5.03 8.59 -11.36
N LEU A 291 -5.85 7.60 -10.98
CA LEU A 291 -6.43 6.61 -11.86
C LEU A 291 -7.64 7.20 -12.64
N THR A 292 -7.77 6.85 -13.91
CA THR A 292 -9.00 7.11 -14.67
C THR A 292 -10.10 6.16 -14.26
N ASP A 293 -11.37 6.52 -14.57
CA ASP A 293 -12.52 5.63 -14.33
C ASP A 293 -12.40 4.29 -15.07
N GLU A 294 -11.77 4.29 -16.25
CA GLU A 294 -11.49 3.06 -17.02
C GLU A 294 -10.50 2.16 -16.25
N MET A 295 -9.44 2.75 -15.68
CA MET A 295 -8.47 2.00 -14.87
C MET A 295 -9.12 1.43 -13.61
N ILE A 296 -9.97 2.21 -12.92
CA ILE A 296 -10.69 1.75 -11.73
C ILE A 296 -11.60 0.57 -12.09
N ARG A 297 -12.37 0.65 -13.19
CA ARG A 297 -13.22 -0.47 -13.66
C ARG A 297 -12.38 -1.70 -14.02
N THR A 298 -11.28 -1.50 -14.74
CA THR A 298 -10.37 -2.59 -15.12
C THR A 298 -9.83 -3.31 -13.88
N MET A 299 -9.42 -2.58 -12.85
CA MET A 299 -8.95 -3.18 -11.60
C MET A 299 -10.09 -3.92 -10.89
N ALA A 300 -11.28 -3.35 -10.83
CA ALA A 300 -12.45 -3.99 -10.21
C ALA A 300 -12.81 -5.32 -10.91
N GLU A 301 -12.88 -5.32 -12.23
CA GLU A 301 -13.18 -6.51 -13.05
C GLU A 301 -12.12 -7.64 -12.85
N ARG A 302 -10.90 -7.25 -12.52
CA ARG A 302 -9.78 -8.18 -12.29
C ARG A 302 -9.61 -8.57 -10.82
N GLY A 303 -10.48 -8.10 -9.91
CA GLY A 303 -10.37 -8.35 -8.47
C GLY A 303 -9.23 -7.61 -7.80
N GLY A 304 -8.76 -6.50 -8.39
CA GLY A 304 -7.68 -5.66 -7.88
C GLY A 304 -8.07 -4.85 -6.63
N LEU A 305 -7.13 -4.07 -6.12
CA LEU A 305 -7.29 -3.25 -4.91
C LEU A 305 -6.66 -1.87 -5.09
N ILE A 306 -7.34 -0.82 -4.62
CA ILE A 306 -6.86 0.57 -4.70
C ILE A 306 -6.80 1.15 -3.29
N GLY A 307 -5.62 1.55 -2.83
CA GLY A 307 -5.41 2.31 -1.62
C GLY A 307 -5.66 3.80 -1.85
N LEU A 308 -6.53 4.40 -1.07
CA LEU A 308 -6.80 5.84 -1.05
C LEU A 308 -5.56 6.59 -0.57
N ASN A 309 -4.99 7.44 -1.40
CA ASN A 309 -3.80 8.25 -1.06
C ASN A 309 -4.21 9.52 -0.29
N TYR A 310 -3.36 9.98 0.64
CA TYR A 310 -3.63 11.20 1.43
C TYR A 310 -2.82 12.41 0.95
N CYS A 311 -2.13 12.29 -0.17
CA CYS A 311 -1.36 13.39 -0.75
C CYS A 311 -2.29 14.54 -1.19
N ALA A 312 -2.07 15.74 -0.65
CA ALA A 312 -2.88 16.92 -0.94
C ALA A 312 -2.99 17.21 -2.45
N GLN A 313 -1.92 16.99 -3.20
CA GLN A 313 -1.87 17.24 -4.63
C GLN A 313 -2.79 16.32 -5.44
N PHE A 314 -3.10 15.15 -4.93
CA PHE A 314 -3.94 14.16 -5.63
C PHE A 314 -5.40 14.28 -5.23
N LEU A 315 -5.67 14.85 -4.03
CA LEU A 315 -7.00 14.98 -3.45
C LEU A 315 -7.67 16.33 -3.74
N ASP A 316 -6.93 17.44 -3.60
CA ASP A 316 -7.51 18.78 -3.68
C ASP A 316 -7.86 19.15 -5.13
N PRO A 317 -9.13 19.46 -5.43
CA PRO A 317 -9.56 19.85 -6.77
C PRO A 317 -9.20 21.31 -7.12
N ASP A 318 -8.52 22.06 -6.25
CA ASP A 318 -8.17 23.46 -6.50
C ASP A 318 -7.35 23.59 -7.80
N PRO A 319 -7.86 24.28 -8.82
CA PRO A 319 -7.18 24.41 -10.10
C PRO A 319 -5.89 25.25 -10.02
N ASP A 320 -5.81 26.18 -9.08
CA ASP A 320 -4.65 27.06 -8.92
C ASP A 320 -3.47 26.38 -8.23
N ARG A 321 -3.76 25.30 -7.47
CA ARG A 321 -2.76 24.43 -6.81
C ARG A 321 -1.68 25.18 -6.01
N THR A 322 -1.99 26.38 -5.54
CA THR A 322 -1.06 27.22 -4.80
C THR A 322 -1.05 26.94 -3.30
N ALA A 323 -2.11 26.32 -2.79
CA ALA A 323 -2.30 26.01 -1.36
C ALA A 323 -3.17 24.76 -1.18
N VAL A 324 -2.79 23.65 -1.85
CA VAL A 324 -3.52 22.39 -1.78
C VAL A 324 -3.51 21.81 -0.37
N LYS A 325 -4.62 21.15 -0.02
CA LYS A 325 -4.84 20.57 1.31
C LYS A 325 -5.28 19.12 1.22
N SER A 326 -4.82 18.33 2.15
CA SER A 326 -5.29 16.97 2.36
C SER A 326 -6.43 16.98 3.38
N ARG A 327 -7.68 17.04 2.89
CA ARG A 327 -8.87 17.14 3.75
C ARG A 327 -9.65 15.83 3.76
N ILE A 328 -10.17 15.46 4.90
CA ILE A 328 -11.03 14.28 5.05
C ILE A 328 -12.23 14.34 4.08
N ILE A 329 -12.80 15.53 3.87
CA ILE A 329 -13.93 15.67 2.93
C ILE A 329 -13.54 15.30 1.49
N ASP A 330 -12.32 15.61 1.05
CA ASP A 330 -11.85 15.26 -0.29
C ASP A 330 -11.51 13.77 -0.36
N MET A 331 -10.87 13.20 0.67
CA MET A 331 -10.69 11.76 0.80
C MET A 331 -12.01 11.00 0.67
N THR A 332 -13.06 11.47 1.36
CA THR A 332 -14.39 10.82 1.29
C THR A 332 -15.07 10.97 -0.07
N ARG A 333 -14.80 12.05 -0.82
CA ARG A 333 -15.27 12.21 -2.22
C ARG A 333 -14.57 11.22 -3.15
N HIS A 334 -13.24 11.09 -3.02
CA HIS A 334 -12.47 10.10 -3.80
C HIS A 334 -12.91 8.68 -3.46
N ALA A 335 -13.10 8.36 -2.19
CA ALA A 335 -13.61 7.07 -1.75
C ALA A 335 -15.00 6.77 -2.33
N ARG A 336 -15.92 7.75 -2.32
CA ARG A 336 -17.25 7.60 -2.92
C ARG A 336 -17.18 7.37 -4.42
N HIS A 337 -16.34 8.12 -5.13
CA HIS A 337 -16.18 7.94 -6.58
C HIS A 337 -15.61 6.56 -6.93
N MET A 338 -14.57 6.09 -6.22
CA MET A 338 -14.04 4.75 -6.42
C MET A 338 -15.10 3.66 -6.18
N PHE A 339 -15.88 3.83 -5.12
CA PHE A 339 -16.99 2.93 -4.79
C PHE A 339 -18.06 2.90 -5.90
N ASP A 340 -18.44 4.07 -6.42
CA ASP A 340 -19.49 4.18 -7.45
C ASP A 340 -19.01 3.63 -8.80
N VAL A 341 -17.71 3.74 -9.11
CA VAL A 341 -17.12 3.27 -10.37
C VAL A 341 -16.71 1.79 -10.32
N GLY A 342 -16.10 1.36 -9.22
CA GLY A 342 -15.46 0.05 -9.09
C GLY A 342 -16.16 -0.91 -8.12
N GLY A 343 -17.15 -0.43 -7.37
CA GLY A 343 -17.87 -1.25 -6.37
C GLY A 343 -17.19 -1.26 -5.00
N GLU A 344 -17.81 -1.99 -4.06
CA GLU A 344 -17.42 -1.96 -2.65
C GLU A 344 -16.17 -2.77 -2.29
N ASP A 345 -15.69 -3.61 -3.20
CA ASP A 345 -14.59 -4.55 -2.94
C ASP A 345 -13.22 -4.04 -3.40
N ILE A 346 -13.19 -2.86 -4.07
CA ILE A 346 -11.96 -2.33 -4.68
C ILE A 346 -11.15 -1.42 -3.76
N LEU A 347 -11.79 -0.77 -2.82
CA LEU A 347 -11.20 0.33 -2.04
C LEU A 347 -10.55 -0.16 -0.76
N ALA A 348 -9.34 0.34 -0.50
CA ALA A 348 -8.58 0.17 0.73
C ALA A 348 -7.94 1.51 1.16
N LEU A 349 -7.06 1.48 2.15
CA LEU A 349 -6.26 2.62 2.59
C LEU A 349 -4.84 2.51 2.03
N GLY A 350 -4.27 3.63 1.64
CA GLY A 350 -2.90 3.75 1.14
C GLY A 350 -2.38 5.13 1.49
N SER A 351 -2.12 5.36 2.78
CA SER A 351 -1.92 6.68 3.36
C SER A 351 -0.77 7.46 2.76
N ASP A 352 0.27 6.76 2.34
CA ASP A 352 1.52 7.37 1.90
C ASP A 352 2.21 8.16 3.04
N PHE A 353 1.98 7.72 4.31
CA PHE A 353 2.60 8.33 5.47
C PHE A 353 4.11 8.30 5.36
N ASP A 354 4.74 9.40 5.81
CA ASP A 354 6.17 9.66 5.72
C ASP A 354 6.70 9.85 4.27
N GLY A 355 5.85 9.64 3.24
CA GLY A 355 6.11 9.97 1.83
C GLY A 355 5.45 11.27 1.38
N ILE A 356 4.56 11.86 2.18
CA ILE A 356 3.82 13.07 1.88
C ILE A 356 4.07 14.17 2.90
N ASP A 357 3.80 15.42 2.52
CA ASP A 357 3.89 16.59 3.38
C ASP A 357 2.75 17.59 3.10
N GLY A 358 2.77 18.72 3.81
CA GLY A 358 1.86 19.84 3.59
C GLY A 358 0.79 20.01 4.65
N ASP A 359 -0.36 20.60 4.26
CA ASP A 359 -1.50 20.85 5.16
C ASP A 359 -2.42 19.63 5.20
N LEU A 360 -2.16 18.72 6.15
CA LEU A 360 -2.85 17.44 6.30
C LEU A 360 -3.81 17.47 7.50
N GLU A 361 -5.08 17.08 7.29
CA GLU A 361 -6.02 16.85 8.41
C GLU A 361 -5.71 15.55 9.15
N ILE A 362 -5.28 14.49 8.42
CA ILE A 362 -4.76 13.23 8.98
C ILE A 362 -3.24 13.36 9.08
N LYS A 363 -2.72 13.57 10.29
CA LYS A 363 -1.30 13.89 10.51
C LYS A 363 -0.42 12.67 10.79
N GLY A 364 -1.02 11.50 10.94
CA GLY A 364 -0.32 10.26 11.22
C GLY A 364 -1.26 9.12 11.58
N ALA A 365 -0.68 7.98 11.89
CA ALA A 365 -1.40 6.72 12.11
C ALA A 365 -2.46 6.79 13.23
N GLN A 366 -2.27 7.63 14.24
CA GLN A 366 -3.22 7.81 15.35
C GLN A 366 -4.53 8.48 14.93
N ASP A 367 -4.54 9.19 13.79
CA ASP A 367 -5.69 10.00 13.34
C ASP A 367 -6.68 9.19 12.45
N MET A 368 -6.42 7.90 12.21
CA MET A 368 -7.28 7.05 11.37
C MET A 368 -8.75 7.02 11.81
N PRO A 369 -9.11 7.11 13.11
CA PRO A 369 -10.50 7.26 13.54
C PRO A 369 -11.23 8.45 12.91
N LEU A 370 -10.53 9.56 12.64
CA LEU A 370 -11.13 10.76 12.02
C LEU A 370 -11.60 10.47 10.59
N LEU A 371 -10.84 9.67 9.83
CA LEU A 371 -11.25 9.27 8.48
C LEU A 371 -12.47 8.33 8.51
N ALA A 372 -12.51 7.39 9.45
CA ALA A 372 -13.67 6.51 9.63
C ALA A 372 -14.94 7.32 9.91
N ASP A 373 -14.85 8.33 10.78
CA ASP A 373 -15.95 9.27 11.07
C ASP A 373 -16.34 10.08 9.84
N GLY A 374 -15.37 10.54 9.07
CA GLY A 374 -15.58 11.23 7.80
C GLY A 374 -16.37 10.40 6.81
N LEU A 375 -15.99 9.13 6.63
CA LEU A 375 -16.68 8.18 5.75
C LEU A 375 -18.13 7.92 6.21
N ARG A 376 -18.37 7.73 7.53
CA ARG A 376 -19.73 7.58 8.07
C ARG A 376 -20.57 8.83 7.80
N LYS A 377 -20.03 10.03 8.01
CA LYS A 377 -20.69 11.31 7.71
C LYS A 377 -20.97 11.49 6.21
N ALA A 378 -20.11 10.91 5.35
CA ALA A 378 -20.33 10.87 3.89
C ALA A 378 -21.34 9.79 3.46
N GLY A 379 -21.96 9.06 4.41
CA GLY A 379 -23.03 8.09 4.14
C GLY A 379 -22.56 6.66 3.87
N PHE A 380 -21.29 6.33 4.18
CA PHE A 380 -20.86 4.93 4.19
C PHE A 380 -21.42 4.22 5.43
N THR A 381 -21.95 3.01 5.25
CA THR A 381 -22.35 2.14 6.36
C THR A 381 -21.12 1.62 7.11
N GLN A 382 -21.28 1.21 8.38
CA GLN A 382 -20.16 0.64 9.15
C GLN A 382 -19.52 -0.53 8.39
N ARG A 383 -20.30 -1.46 7.83
CA ARG A 383 -19.78 -2.55 7.00
C ARG A 383 -18.91 -2.09 5.83
N GLN A 384 -19.27 -0.98 5.18
CA GLN A 384 -18.47 -0.41 4.09
C GLN A 384 -17.19 0.25 4.60
N VAL A 385 -17.25 0.92 5.75
CA VAL A 385 -16.06 1.44 6.42
C VAL A 385 -15.11 0.29 6.79
N ASP A 386 -15.61 -0.80 7.37
CA ASP A 386 -14.80 -1.98 7.71
C ASP A 386 -14.15 -2.61 6.46
N LYS A 387 -14.89 -2.65 5.33
CA LYS A 387 -14.32 -3.10 4.05
C LYS A 387 -13.15 -2.24 3.60
N ILE A 388 -13.32 -0.91 3.61
CA ILE A 388 -12.29 0.06 3.21
C ILE A 388 -11.08 -0.03 4.14
N PHE A 389 -11.33 -0.13 5.44
CA PHE A 389 -10.30 -0.04 6.45
C PHE A 389 -9.44 -1.30 6.55
N HIS A 390 -10.01 -2.49 6.33
CA HIS A 390 -9.22 -3.73 6.40
C HIS A 390 -9.75 -4.90 5.56
N ALA A 391 -11.08 -5.13 5.47
CA ALA A 391 -11.57 -6.41 4.99
C ALA A 391 -11.29 -6.65 3.50
N ASN A 392 -11.28 -5.59 2.67
CA ASN A 392 -10.92 -5.69 1.25
C ASN A 392 -9.44 -6.06 1.08
N ALA A 393 -8.54 -5.44 1.86
CA ALA A 393 -7.12 -5.76 1.83
C ALA A 393 -6.88 -7.19 2.37
N GLU A 394 -7.53 -7.56 3.47
CA GLU A 394 -7.45 -8.92 4.02
C GLU A 394 -7.84 -9.98 2.99
N ARG A 395 -8.99 -9.78 2.30
CA ARG A 395 -9.42 -10.66 1.22
C ARG A 395 -8.39 -10.70 0.10
N PHE A 396 -8.00 -9.54 -0.43
CA PHE A 396 -7.10 -9.44 -1.57
C PHE A 396 -5.75 -10.14 -1.32
N PHE A 397 -5.08 -9.83 -0.23
CA PHE A 397 -3.80 -10.47 0.10
C PHE A 397 -3.98 -11.93 0.53
N GLY A 398 -5.08 -12.27 1.20
CA GLY A 398 -5.40 -13.65 1.57
C GLY A 398 -5.63 -14.59 0.40
N GLU A 399 -6.04 -14.08 -0.75
CA GLU A 399 -6.29 -14.83 -1.98
C GLU A 399 -5.09 -14.84 -2.95
N ASN A 400 -4.17 -13.87 -2.86
CA ASN A 400 -3.18 -13.63 -3.91
C ASN A 400 -1.70 -13.77 -3.48
N LEU A 401 -1.37 -13.89 -2.19
CA LEU A 401 -0.01 -14.17 -1.71
C LEU A 401 0.42 -15.61 -1.86
#